data_db7a5b5e7c7aa63b00fe2bac284ab908
#
_entry.id   db7a5b5e7c7aa63b00fe2bac284ab908
#
_cell.length_a   1.000
_cell.length_b   1.000
_cell.length_c   1.000
_cell.angle_alpha   90.00
_cell.angle_beta   90.00
_cell.angle_gamma   90.00
#
_symmetry.space_group_name_H-M   'P 1'
#
loop_
_entity.id
_entity.type
_entity.pdbx_description
1 polymer ?
#
loop_
_entity_poly.entity_id
_entity_poly.type
_entity_poly.pdbx_seq_one_letter_code
_entity_poly.pdbx_strand_id
1 'polypeptide(L)'
;ELCLVGSEMCIRDRKKQIIAQHFKVIMETLGLDLTDDSLKGTPQRVAKMYVEEIFSGLDPDNKPKAALFENKYQYNGMLVEKNITFYSNCEHHFVPIFGKVHVAYMSSGKVIGLSKINRIVDYFARRPQVQERLTNQIGNDLKEILGTEDIAVIIDAKHLCVSSRGIKDDTSTTI
;
A
#
# COMPACT_ATOMS: atom_id res chain seq x y z
N GLU A 1 -18.59 -1.30 -26.63
CA GLU A 1 -18.19 0.03 -26.11
C GLU A 1 -16.78 0.35 -26.60
N LEU A 2 -16.67 1.38 -27.43
CA LEU A 2 -15.37 1.89 -27.90
C LEU A 2 -14.69 2.55 -26.70
N CYS A 3 -13.76 1.81 -26.07
CA CYS A 3 -12.85 2.36 -25.09
C CYS A 3 -11.98 3.42 -25.78
N LEU A 4 -12.16 4.69 -25.46
CA LEU A 4 -11.31 5.75 -25.99
C LEU A 4 -9.85 5.42 -25.62
N VAL A 5 -9.02 5.21 -26.64
CA VAL A 5 -7.59 4.90 -26.50
C VAL A 5 -6.96 6.03 -25.66
N GLY A 6 -6.48 5.69 -24.44
CA GLY A 6 -5.88 6.64 -23.50
C GLY A 6 -6.75 7.05 -22.32
N SER A 7 -8.01 6.57 -22.20
CA SER A 7 -8.75 6.74 -20.95
C SER A 7 -8.16 5.84 -19.86
N GLU A 8 -8.14 6.31 -18.61
CA GLU A 8 -7.61 5.55 -17.47
C GLU A 8 -8.30 4.18 -17.29
N MET A 9 -9.60 4.11 -17.55
CA MET A 9 -10.37 2.87 -17.54
C MET A 9 -9.80 1.88 -18.55
N CYS A 10 -9.44 2.34 -19.75
CA CYS A 10 -8.84 1.51 -20.81
C CYS A 10 -7.44 1.01 -20.40
N ILE A 11 -6.65 1.86 -19.73
CA ILE A 11 -5.32 1.49 -19.25
C ILE A 11 -5.41 0.43 -18.15
N ARG A 12 -6.31 0.59 -17.19
CA ARG A 12 -6.54 -0.39 -16.11
C ARG A 12 -7.02 -1.73 -16.64
N ASP A 13 -7.96 -1.74 -17.59
CA ASP A 13 -8.48 -2.96 -18.17
C ASP A 13 -7.40 -3.68 -18.99
N ARG A 14 -6.59 -2.96 -19.74
CA ARG A 14 -5.44 -3.53 -20.46
C ARG A 14 -4.42 -4.14 -19.49
N LYS A 15 -4.10 -3.48 -18.37
CA LYS A 15 -3.22 -4.04 -17.33
C LYS A 15 -3.78 -5.36 -16.80
N LYS A 16 -5.08 -5.40 -16.46
CA LYS A 16 -5.74 -6.62 -15.97
C LYS A 16 -5.69 -7.76 -16.98
N GLN A 17 -5.95 -7.48 -18.25
CA GLN A 17 -5.89 -8.48 -19.30
C GLN A 17 -4.49 -9.10 -19.45
N ILE A 18 -3.45 -8.25 -19.49
CA ILE A 18 -2.06 -8.71 -19.62
C ILE A 18 -1.65 -9.54 -18.40
N ILE A 19 -1.94 -9.08 -17.19
CA ILE A 19 -1.61 -9.79 -15.95
C ILE A 19 -2.34 -11.14 -15.90
N ALA A 20 -3.63 -11.17 -16.23
CA ALA A 20 -4.40 -12.41 -16.26
C ALA A 20 -3.81 -13.44 -17.24
N GLN A 21 -3.41 -12.99 -18.44
CA GLN A 21 -2.79 -13.85 -19.42
C GLN A 21 -1.48 -14.47 -18.89
N HIS A 22 -0.60 -13.67 -18.33
CA HIS A 22 0.67 -14.17 -17.79
C HIS A 22 0.47 -15.04 -16.55
N PHE A 23 -0.48 -14.69 -15.70
CA PHE A 23 -0.78 -15.51 -14.52
C PHE A 23 -1.38 -16.87 -14.90
N LYS A 24 -2.19 -16.91 -15.96
CA LYS A 24 -2.64 -18.19 -16.57
C LYS A 24 -1.46 -19.06 -16.95
N VAL A 25 -0.47 -18.51 -17.65
CA VAL A 25 0.75 -19.25 -18.05
C VAL A 25 1.50 -19.78 -16.82
N ILE A 26 1.61 -18.98 -15.76
CA ILE A 26 2.23 -19.42 -14.51
C ILE A 26 1.49 -20.65 -13.94
N MET A 27 0.16 -20.59 -13.86
CA MET A 27 -0.66 -21.68 -13.33
C MET A 27 -0.51 -22.96 -14.17
N GLU A 28 -0.55 -22.84 -15.49
CA GLU A 28 -0.35 -23.97 -16.44
C GLU A 28 1.06 -24.58 -16.28
N THR A 29 2.09 -23.72 -16.12
CA THR A 29 3.47 -24.16 -15.90
C THR A 29 3.64 -24.92 -14.58
N LEU A 30 2.86 -24.56 -13.55
CA LEU A 30 2.80 -25.27 -12.27
C LEU A 30 2.01 -26.59 -12.35
N GLY A 31 1.42 -26.93 -13.49
CA GLY A 31 0.64 -28.15 -13.68
C GLY A 31 -0.78 -28.09 -13.13
N LEU A 32 -1.33 -26.87 -12.93
CA LEU A 32 -2.71 -26.71 -12.44
C LEU A 32 -3.71 -26.89 -13.59
N ASP A 33 -4.80 -27.60 -13.32
CA ASP A 33 -5.91 -27.80 -14.25
C ASP A 33 -6.86 -26.57 -14.22
N LEU A 34 -6.82 -25.77 -15.26
CA LEU A 34 -7.67 -24.58 -15.38
C LEU A 34 -9.08 -24.90 -15.92
N THR A 35 -9.42 -26.16 -16.15
CA THR A 35 -10.81 -26.58 -16.40
C THR A 35 -11.59 -26.79 -15.11
N ASP A 36 -10.89 -26.90 -13.97
CA ASP A 36 -11.49 -26.96 -12.63
C ASP A 36 -12.27 -25.69 -12.32
N ASP A 37 -13.49 -25.86 -11.83
CA ASP A 37 -14.39 -24.76 -11.50
C ASP A 37 -13.83 -23.76 -10.49
N SER A 38 -13.01 -24.21 -9.55
CA SER A 38 -12.37 -23.36 -8.56
C SER A 38 -11.22 -22.52 -9.11
N LEU A 39 -10.52 -23.04 -10.14
CA LEU A 39 -9.29 -22.45 -10.70
C LEU A 39 -9.50 -21.64 -11.97
N LYS A 40 -10.49 -21.97 -12.80
CA LYS A 40 -10.70 -21.32 -14.12
C LYS A 40 -10.80 -19.81 -14.09
N GLY A 41 -11.29 -19.23 -13.00
CA GLY A 41 -11.40 -17.76 -12.83
C GLY A 41 -10.23 -17.11 -12.07
N THR A 42 -9.24 -17.89 -11.64
CA THR A 42 -8.14 -17.37 -10.79
C THR A 42 -7.26 -16.35 -11.51
N PRO A 43 -6.90 -16.50 -12.79
CA PRO A 43 -6.11 -15.48 -13.49
C PRO A 43 -6.74 -14.10 -13.45
N GLN A 44 -8.05 -14.00 -13.70
CA GLN A 44 -8.78 -12.74 -13.69
C GLN A 44 -8.92 -12.17 -12.27
N ARG A 45 -9.16 -13.03 -11.26
CA ARG A 45 -9.22 -12.61 -9.86
C ARG A 45 -7.89 -12.04 -9.38
N VAL A 46 -6.77 -12.69 -9.71
CA VAL A 46 -5.43 -12.20 -9.36
C VAL A 46 -5.12 -10.89 -10.06
N ALA A 47 -5.42 -10.79 -11.35
CA ALA A 47 -5.19 -9.56 -12.11
C ALA A 47 -6.00 -8.37 -11.54
N LYS A 48 -7.27 -8.59 -11.23
CA LYS A 48 -8.11 -7.58 -10.58
C LYS A 48 -7.55 -7.17 -9.22
N MET A 49 -7.23 -8.12 -8.36
CA MET A 49 -6.63 -7.88 -7.06
C MET A 49 -5.33 -7.07 -7.15
N TYR A 50 -4.44 -7.40 -8.09
CA TYR A 50 -3.18 -6.69 -8.28
C TYR A 50 -3.40 -5.24 -8.69
N VAL A 51 -4.27 -4.97 -9.66
CA VAL A 51 -4.46 -3.63 -10.21
C VAL A 51 -5.32 -2.75 -9.30
N GLU A 52 -6.39 -3.31 -8.74
CA GLU A 52 -7.42 -2.52 -8.05
C GLU A 52 -7.27 -2.51 -6.53
N GLU A 53 -6.50 -3.44 -5.97
CA GLU A 53 -6.37 -3.58 -4.51
C GLU A 53 -4.93 -3.44 -4.04
N ILE A 54 -4.13 -4.52 -4.10
CA ILE A 54 -2.83 -4.58 -3.43
C ILE A 54 -1.74 -3.69 -4.04
N PHE A 55 -1.86 -3.32 -5.33
CA PHE A 55 -0.94 -2.40 -6.00
C PHE A 55 -1.62 -1.13 -6.52
N SER A 56 -2.79 -0.82 -5.98
CA SER A 56 -3.55 0.39 -6.37
C SER A 56 -2.82 1.70 -6.07
N GLY A 57 -1.89 1.70 -5.13
CA GLY A 57 -1.04 2.84 -4.81
C GLY A 57 0.02 3.18 -5.87
N LEU A 58 0.20 2.32 -6.89
CA LEU A 58 1.02 2.64 -8.07
C LEU A 58 0.34 3.64 -9.01
N ASP A 59 -0.96 3.82 -8.87
CA ASP A 59 -1.73 4.79 -9.64
C ASP A 59 -1.72 6.14 -8.91
N PRO A 60 -1.15 7.20 -9.51
CA PRO A 60 -1.07 8.52 -8.88
C PRO A 60 -2.43 9.13 -8.53
N ASP A 61 -3.47 8.79 -9.30
CA ASP A 61 -4.82 9.34 -9.09
C ASP A 61 -5.49 8.79 -7.82
N ASN A 62 -4.97 7.69 -7.29
CA ASN A 62 -5.41 7.16 -6.00
C ASN A 62 -4.76 7.88 -4.81
N LYS A 63 -3.84 8.85 -5.05
CA LYS A 63 -3.23 9.61 -3.96
C LYS A 63 -4.30 10.41 -3.19
N PRO A 64 -4.44 10.20 -1.86
CA PRO A 64 -5.48 10.88 -1.10
C PRO A 64 -5.20 12.39 -1.00
N LYS A 65 -6.23 13.20 -1.24
CA LYS A 65 -6.14 14.64 -0.97
C LYS A 65 -6.15 14.87 0.54
N ALA A 66 -5.18 15.62 1.03
CA ALA A 66 -5.12 16.02 2.43
C ALA A 66 -6.27 16.98 2.77
N ALA A 67 -6.78 16.89 4.01
CA ALA A 67 -7.65 17.88 4.60
C ALA A 67 -6.94 18.44 5.81
N LEU A 68 -6.58 19.70 5.74
CA LEU A 68 -5.91 20.45 6.80
C LEU A 68 -6.91 21.38 7.49
N PHE A 69 -6.73 21.56 8.77
CA PHE A 69 -7.50 22.46 9.62
C PHE A 69 -6.55 23.39 10.36
N GLU A 70 -6.98 24.62 10.61
CA GLU A 70 -6.24 25.55 11.47
C GLU A 70 -6.16 25.01 12.89
N ASN A 71 -4.99 25.11 13.50
CA ASN A 71 -4.79 24.80 14.93
C ASN A 71 -5.36 25.91 15.84
N LYS A 72 -6.67 26.08 15.80
CA LYS A 72 -7.37 27.14 16.51
C LYS A 72 -7.17 27.11 18.04
N TYR A 73 -6.90 25.94 18.58
CA TYR A 73 -6.69 25.74 20.02
C TYR A 73 -5.23 25.96 20.42
N GLN A 74 -4.37 26.33 19.49
CA GLN A 74 -2.92 26.55 19.73
C GLN A 74 -2.26 25.40 20.49
N TYR A 75 -2.66 24.17 20.15
CA TYR A 75 -2.06 22.98 20.73
C TYR A 75 -0.60 22.85 20.28
N ASN A 76 0.30 22.96 21.24
CA ASN A 76 1.76 22.95 21.00
C ASN A 76 2.42 21.62 21.39
N GLY A 77 1.61 20.61 21.74
CA GLY A 77 2.12 19.28 22.05
C GLY A 77 2.30 18.42 20.81
N MET A 78 2.99 17.31 20.96
CA MET A 78 3.12 16.29 19.92
C MET A 78 1.78 15.60 19.69
N LEU A 79 1.33 15.60 18.45
CA LEU A 79 0.18 14.79 18.02
C LEU A 79 0.68 13.41 17.59
N VAL A 80 0.10 12.35 18.16
CA VAL A 80 0.53 10.98 17.90
C VAL A 80 -0.67 10.13 17.50
N GLU A 81 -0.65 9.58 16.29
CA GLU A 81 -1.58 8.56 15.83
C GLU A 81 -0.90 7.20 15.82
N LYS A 82 -1.40 6.27 16.62
CA LYS A 82 -0.78 4.95 16.84
C LYS A 82 -1.63 3.83 16.29
N ASN A 83 -0.97 2.70 16.02
CA ASN A 83 -1.60 1.43 15.65
C ASN A 83 -2.39 1.49 14.33
N ILE A 84 -1.97 2.32 13.39
CA ILE A 84 -2.54 2.34 12.04
C ILE A 84 -2.21 1.00 11.39
N THR A 85 -3.22 0.20 11.10
CA THR A 85 -3.03 -1.09 10.44
C THR A 85 -2.67 -0.86 8.97
N PHE A 86 -1.67 -1.57 8.48
CA PHE A 86 -1.33 -1.56 7.07
C PHE A 86 -1.08 -2.98 6.54
N TYR A 87 -1.32 -3.13 5.24
CA TYR A 87 -0.95 -4.30 4.46
C TYR A 87 -0.19 -3.85 3.22
N SER A 88 0.95 -4.46 2.98
CA SER A 88 1.81 -4.22 1.84
C SER A 88 2.32 -5.53 1.26
N ASN A 89 3.14 -5.47 0.22
CA ASN A 89 3.77 -6.63 -0.37
C ASN A 89 5.26 -6.38 -0.56
N CYS A 90 6.07 -7.35 -0.15
CA CYS A 90 7.51 -7.34 -0.38
C CYS A 90 7.81 -7.24 -1.88
N GLU A 91 8.62 -6.28 -2.30
CA GLU A 91 8.94 -6.10 -3.73
C GLU A 91 9.74 -7.26 -4.33
N HIS A 92 10.46 -8.02 -3.49
CA HIS A 92 11.30 -9.12 -3.98
C HIS A 92 10.52 -10.40 -4.27
N HIS A 93 9.39 -10.63 -3.59
CA HIS A 93 8.66 -11.90 -3.67
C HIS A 93 7.14 -11.73 -3.83
N PHE A 94 6.62 -10.52 -3.80
CA PHE A 94 5.19 -10.20 -3.78
C PHE A 94 4.39 -10.89 -2.67
N VAL A 95 5.07 -11.25 -1.60
CA VAL A 95 4.48 -11.85 -0.41
C VAL A 95 4.15 -10.74 0.61
N PRO A 96 3.04 -10.87 1.38
CA PRO A 96 2.59 -9.79 2.25
C PRO A 96 3.59 -9.36 3.32
N ILE A 97 3.59 -8.06 3.59
CA ILE A 97 4.13 -7.39 4.77
C ILE A 97 2.93 -6.76 5.46
N PHE A 98 2.79 -6.91 6.76
CA PHE A 98 1.70 -6.29 7.49
C PHE A 98 2.11 -5.95 8.93
N GLY A 99 1.43 -4.98 9.50
CA GLY A 99 1.78 -4.54 10.85
C GLY A 99 1.08 -3.25 11.25
N LYS A 100 1.81 -2.43 12.00
CA LYS A 100 1.33 -1.17 12.55
C LYS A 100 2.27 -0.02 12.18
N VAL A 101 1.68 1.08 11.78
CA VAL A 101 2.37 2.36 11.59
C VAL A 101 2.00 3.29 12.73
N HIS A 102 2.99 4.02 13.22
CA HIS A 102 2.83 5.08 14.20
C HIS A 102 3.35 6.36 13.59
N VAL A 103 2.56 7.42 13.65
CA VAL A 103 2.92 8.74 13.13
C VAL A 103 2.85 9.73 14.27
N ALA A 104 3.91 10.52 14.42
CA ALA A 104 3.95 11.64 15.36
C ALA A 104 4.35 12.91 14.62
N TYR A 105 3.77 14.06 14.97
CA TYR A 105 4.16 15.34 14.41
C TYR A 105 3.89 16.50 15.37
N MET A 106 4.66 17.59 15.18
CA MET A 106 4.39 18.88 15.83
C MET A 106 3.65 19.78 14.83
N SER A 107 2.57 20.40 15.30
CA SER A 107 1.77 21.29 14.44
C SER A 107 2.54 22.60 14.16
N SER A 108 2.64 22.97 12.89
CA SER A 108 3.15 24.29 12.44
C SER A 108 2.01 25.30 12.18
N GLY A 109 0.94 25.25 12.99
CA GLY A 109 -0.27 26.07 12.82
C GLY A 109 -1.42 25.35 12.12
N LYS A 110 -1.19 24.16 11.56
CA LYS A 110 -2.21 23.33 10.96
C LYS A 110 -2.19 21.91 11.51
N VAL A 111 -3.35 21.27 11.51
CA VAL A 111 -3.51 19.86 11.87
C VAL A 111 -4.17 19.10 10.73
N ILE A 112 -3.78 17.85 10.55
CA ILE A 112 -4.35 16.98 9.52
C ILE A 112 -5.50 16.14 10.11
N GLY A 113 -6.53 15.90 9.32
CA GLY A 113 -7.59 14.97 9.74
C GLY A 113 -7.05 13.55 9.90
N LEU A 114 -7.32 12.90 11.03
CA LEU A 114 -6.80 11.58 11.39
C LEU A 114 -7.02 10.54 10.28
N SER A 115 -8.23 10.48 9.71
CA SER A 115 -8.53 9.57 8.60
C SER A 115 -7.67 9.80 7.35
N LYS A 116 -7.03 10.97 7.22
CA LYS A 116 -6.14 11.29 6.09
C LYS A 116 -4.76 10.67 6.28
N ILE A 117 -4.25 10.62 7.51
CA ILE A 117 -3.01 9.91 7.82
C ILE A 117 -3.18 8.42 7.47
N ASN A 118 -4.28 7.79 7.91
CA ASN A 118 -4.58 6.40 7.57
C ASN A 118 -4.59 6.14 6.05
N ARG A 119 -5.19 7.04 5.28
CA ARG A 119 -5.26 6.91 3.82
C ARG A 119 -3.90 7.11 3.15
N ILE A 120 -3.06 8.00 3.68
CA ILE A 120 -1.69 8.21 3.18
C ILE A 120 -0.86 6.94 3.42
N VAL A 121 -0.95 6.37 4.63
CA VAL A 121 -0.30 5.10 4.95
C VAL A 121 -0.76 3.99 4.00
N ASP A 122 -2.07 3.81 3.81
CA ASP A 122 -2.63 2.80 2.90
C ASP A 122 -2.18 3.01 1.45
N TYR A 123 -2.19 4.25 0.95
CA TYR A 123 -1.76 4.57 -0.41
C TYR A 123 -0.31 4.17 -0.68
N PHE A 124 0.61 4.49 0.23
CA PHE A 124 2.01 4.10 0.06
C PHE A 124 2.26 2.61 0.34
N ALA A 125 1.47 2.00 1.21
CA ALA A 125 1.55 0.57 1.48
C ALA A 125 1.08 -0.28 0.30
N ARG A 126 0.12 0.17 -0.50
CA ARG A 126 -0.42 -0.55 -1.67
C ARG A 126 0.49 -0.47 -2.89
N ARG A 127 1.76 -0.84 -2.67
CA ARG A 127 2.83 -0.93 -3.68
C ARG A 127 3.73 -2.12 -3.36
N PRO A 128 4.53 -2.62 -4.31
CA PRO A 128 5.70 -3.43 -3.96
C PRO A 128 6.66 -2.59 -3.12
N GLN A 129 6.96 -3.03 -1.88
CA GLN A 129 7.68 -2.21 -0.90
C GLN A 129 8.85 -2.93 -0.23
N VAL A 130 9.76 -2.12 0.29
CA VAL A 130 10.61 -2.42 1.44
C VAL A 130 10.23 -1.45 2.58
N GLN A 131 10.40 -1.88 3.82
CA GLN A 131 9.91 -1.12 4.98
C GLN A 131 10.53 0.26 5.07
N GLU A 132 11.82 0.39 4.80
CA GLU A 132 12.58 1.64 4.86
C GLU A 132 12.04 2.67 3.86
N ARG A 133 11.76 2.23 2.63
CA ARG A 133 11.18 3.11 1.61
C ARG A 133 9.75 3.53 1.96
N LEU A 134 8.94 2.60 2.47
CA LEU A 134 7.58 2.88 2.92
C LEU A 134 7.58 3.94 4.03
N THR A 135 8.44 3.77 5.03
CA THR A 135 8.62 4.72 6.14
C THR A 135 8.98 6.11 5.63
N ASN A 136 9.97 6.20 4.74
CA ASN A 136 10.42 7.47 4.17
C ASN A 136 9.36 8.14 3.29
N GLN A 137 8.62 7.38 2.50
CA GLN A 137 7.57 7.93 1.65
C GLN A 137 6.42 8.53 2.46
N ILE A 138 5.98 7.85 3.52
CA ILE A 138 4.96 8.37 4.44
C ILE A 138 5.46 9.64 5.12
N GLY A 139 6.68 9.62 5.66
CA GLY A 139 7.25 10.77 6.37
C GLY A 139 7.41 11.99 5.48
N ASN A 140 7.96 11.82 4.30
CA ASN A 140 8.19 12.93 3.36
C ASN A 140 6.86 13.54 2.86
N ASP A 141 5.86 12.71 2.54
CA ASP A 141 4.54 13.20 2.11
C ASP A 141 3.85 14.01 3.22
N LEU A 142 3.95 13.55 4.48
CA LEU A 142 3.40 14.26 5.62
C LEU A 142 4.14 15.57 5.91
N LYS A 143 5.48 15.61 5.74
CA LYS A 143 6.27 16.85 5.86
C LYS A 143 5.81 17.89 4.84
N GLU A 144 5.65 17.49 3.59
CA GLU A 144 5.16 18.36 2.53
C GLU A 144 3.75 18.88 2.82
N ILE A 145 2.84 17.98 3.23
CA ILE A 145 1.43 18.33 3.51
C ILE A 145 1.32 19.28 4.71
N LEU A 146 2.03 19.01 5.80
CA LEU A 146 1.93 19.76 7.06
C LEU A 146 2.83 21.00 7.10
N GLY A 147 3.81 21.09 6.21
CA GLY A 147 4.77 22.18 6.20
C GLY A 147 5.66 22.22 7.44
N THR A 148 6.05 21.06 7.97
CA THR A 148 6.93 20.92 9.15
C THR A 148 7.93 19.80 8.95
N GLU A 149 9.14 19.96 9.49
CA GLU A 149 10.14 18.90 9.54
C GLU A 149 9.99 17.98 10.77
N ASP A 150 9.19 18.40 11.75
CA ASP A 150 9.02 17.72 13.04
C ASP A 150 8.02 16.56 12.90
N ILE A 151 8.41 15.52 12.18
CA ILE A 151 7.62 14.32 11.93
C ILE A 151 8.45 13.08 12.24
N ALA A 152 7.83 12.13 12.92
CA ALA A 152 8.37 10.78 13.13
C ALA A 152 7.39 9.74 12.60
N VAL A 153 7.91 8.75 11.90
CA VAL A 153 7.15 7.57 11.44
C VAL A 153 7.88 6.32 11.90
N ILE A 154 7.16 5.45 12.58
CA ILE A 154 7.66 4.14 13.03
C ILE A 154 6.75 3.07 12.45
N ILE A 155 7.34 2.04 11.87
CA ILE A 155 6.64 0.87 11.35
C ILE A 155 7.12 -0.36 12.09
N ASP A 156 6.18 -1.08 12.71
CA ASP A 156 6.39 -2.42 13.28
C ASP A 156 5.68 -3.43 12.38
N ALA A 157 6.44 -4.31 11.74
CA ALA A 157 5.92 -5.16 10.68
C ALA A 157 6.43 -6.60 10.71
N LYS A 158 5.54 -7.51 10.34
CA LYS A 158 5.83 -8.91 10.06
C LYS A 158 5.97 -9.12 8.55
N HIS A 159 7.08 -9.75 8.15
CA HIS A 159 7.43 -10.01 6.76
C HIS A 159 7.19 -11.48 6.41
N LEU A 160 6.12 -11.79 5.67
CA LEU A 160 5.86 -13.18 5.28
C LEU A 160 6.91 -13.75 4.31
N CYS A 161 7.67 -12.91 3.63
CA CYS A 161 8.81 -13.37 2.83
C CYS A 161 9.93 -14.00 3.66
N VAL A 162 9.97 -13.73 4.97
CA VAL A 162 10.88 -14.35 5.95
C VAL A 162 10.17 -15.45 6.72
N SER A 163 8.96 -15.19 7.25
CA SER A 163 8.28 -16.09 8.17
C SER A 163 7.56 -17.26 7.50
N SER A 164 7.00 -17.08 6.28
CA SER A 164 6.24 -18.14 5.60
C SER A 164 7.08 -19.03 4.67
N ARG A 165 8.31 -18.62 4.36
CA ARG A 165 9.26 -19.32 3.47
C ARG A 165 10.70 -19.02 3.87
N GLY A 166 11.66 -19.66 3.20
CA GLY A 166 13.09 -19.43 3.47
C GLY A 166 13.44 -19.83 4.89
N ILE A 167 13.84 -18.85 5.72
CA ILE A 167 14.26 -19.08 7.12
C ILE A 167 13.12 -19.52 8.03
N LYS A 168 11.87 -19.17 7.70
CA LYS A 168 10.66 -19.52 8.46
C LYS A 168 10.66 -19.04 9.92
N ASP A 169 11.34 -17.92 10.20
CA ASP A 169 11.28 -17.28 11.50
C ASP A 169 9.99 -16.43 11.59
N ASP A 170 9.12 -16.79 12.53
CA ASP A 170 7.85 -16.10 12.78
C ASP A 170 7.87 -15.26 14.06
N THR A 171 8.98 -15.23 14.77
CA THR A 171 9.14 -14.52 16.05
C THR A 171 9.73 -13.12 15.89
N SER A 172 10.54 -12.91 14.85
CA SER A 172 11.14 -11.60 14.59
C SER A 172 10.17 -10.62 13.95
N THR A 173 10.27 -9.37 14.35
CA THR A 173 9.63 -8.22 13.70
C THR A 173 10.69 -7.17 13.36
N THR A 174 10.42 -6.34 12.37
CA THR A 174 11.28 -5.22 11.99
C THR A 174 10.62 -3.92 12.43
N ILE A 175 11.35 -3.09 13.14
CA ILE A 175 10.91 -1.76 13.61
C ILE A 175 11.78 -0.68 12.97
#